data_33ea3fde05b648564d38b74da926ba58
#
_entry.id   33ea3fde05b648564d38b74da926ba58
#
_cell.length_a   1.000
_cell.length_b   1.000
_cell.length_c   1.000
_cell.angle_alpha   90.00
_cell.angle_beta   90.00
_cell.angle_gamma   90.00
#
_symmetry.space_group_name_H-M   'P 1'
#
loop_
_entity.id
_entity.type
_entity.pdbx_description
1 polymer ?
#
loop_
_entity_poly.entity_id
_entity_poly.type
_entity_poly.pdbx_seq_one_letter_code
_entity_poly.pdbx_strand_id
1 'polypeptide(L)'
;MALAGNIIILFFSVILMSAGFPALLLILAAGAGVCYNSLFYQNGNNVKTRAAFLATLFVMLILFIPIFAITWRTGSYGLNELQISEEDFMYYYNTDISINMLHVAVFVSVFSTLGAVIDTALSVTSSVYEVWTHKNSLVEKELTSTGYQVGK
;
A
#
# COMPACT_ATOMS: atom_id res chain seq x y z
N MET A 1 1.33 12.06 14.43
CA MET A 1 2.68 11.41 14.41
C MET A 1 2.77 10.27 13.37
N ALA A 2 1.74 9.42 13.16
CA ALA A 2 1.77 8.37 12.10
C ALA A 2 2.03 8.93 10.69
N LEU A 3 1.41 10.09 10.34
CA LEU A 3 1.62 10.76 9.06
C LEU A 3 3.11 11.11 8.82
N ALA A 4 3.77 11.68 9.83
CA ALA A 4 5.19 12.02 9.72
C ALA A 4 6.07 10.79 9.51
N GLY A 5 5.78 9.68 10.22
CA GLY A 5 6.46 8.41 10.01
C GLY A 5 6.27 7.85 8.59
N ASN A 6 5.05 7.94 8.06
CA ASN A 6 4.77 7.50 6.69
C ASN A 6 5.54 8.33 5.66
N ILE A 7 5.60 9.66 5.82
CA ILE A 7 6.37 10.55 4.94
C ILE A 7 7.86 10.19 4.96
N ILE A 8 8.42 9.91 6.15
CA ILE A 8 9.82 9.51 6.29
C ILE A 8 10.09 8.18 5.57
N ILE A 9 9.21 7.18 5.75
CA ILE A 9 9.33 5.88 5.07
C ILE A 9 9.31 6.06 3.55
N LEU A 10 8.36 6.84 3.02
CA LEU A 10 8.24 7.09 1.58
C LEU A 10 9.46 7.82 1.03
N PHE A 11 9.90 8.89 1.72
CA PHE A 11 11.07 9.67 1.31
C PHE A 11 12.35 8.81 1.28
N PHE A 12 12.56 8.01 2.32
CA PHE A 12 13.71 7.11 2.39
C PHE A 12 13.65 6.02 1.31
N SER A 13 12.46 5.51 0.97
CA SER A 13 12.28 4.54 -0.10
C SER A 13 12.66 5.10 -1.47
N VAL A 14 12.30 6.37 -1.75
CA VAL A 14 12.68 7.03 -3.01
C VAL A 14 14.21 7.22 -3.09
N ILE A 15 14.86 7.62 -2.00
CA ILE A 15 16.32 7.74 -1.94
C ILE A 15 16.99 6.38 -2.21
N LEU A 16 16.50 5.29 -1.60
CA LEU A 16 17.05 3.96 -1.83
C LEU A 16 16.82 3.49 -3.27
N MET A 17 15.69 3.84 -3.89
CA MET A 17 15.46 3.55 -5.32
C MET A 17 16.48 4.28 -6.19
N SER A 18 16.79 5.54 -5.90
CA SER A 18 17.82 6.31 -6.64
C SER A 18 19.24 5.76 -6.42
N ALA A 19 19.50 5.11 -5.29
CA ALA A 19 20.75 4.43 -4.98
C ALA A 19 20.93 3.06 -5.65
N GLY A 20 19.95 2.62 -6.48
CA GLY A 20 20.02 1.38 -7.25
C GLY A 20 19.56 0.12 -6.51
N PHE A 21 18.92 0.26 -5.36
CA PHE A 21 18.31 -0.90 -4.68
C PHE A 21 17.14 -1.49 -5.49
N PRO A 22 16.86 -2.80 -5.37
CA PRO A 22 15.79 -3.45 -6.12
C PRO A 22 14.42 -2.85 -5.78
N ALA A 23 13.87 -2.08 -6.71
CA ALA A 23 12.67 -1.27 -6.50
C ALA A 23 11.45 -2.09 -6.06
N LEU A 24 11.27 -3.30 -6.59
CA LEU A 24 10.13 -4.17 -6.23
C LEU A 24 10.17 -4.57 -4.75
N LEU A 25 11.35 -4.90 -4.23
CA LEU A 25 11.53 -5.21 -2.80
C LEU A 25 11.29 -3.97 -1.92
N LEU A 26 11.76 -2.79 -2.38
CA LEU A 26 11.55 -1.54 -1.68
C LEU A 26 10.05 -1.16 -1.61
N ILE A 27 9.29 -1.36 -2.69
CA ILE A 27 7.85 -1.10 -2.72
C ILE A 27 7.13 -1.97 -1.68
N LEU A 28 7.44 -3.27 -1.63
CA LEU A 28 6.84 -4.19 -0.66
C LEU A 28 7.25 -3.86 0.77
N ALA A 29 8.54 -3.58 1.01
CA ALA A 29 9.05 -3.23 2.33
C ALA A 29 8.48 -1.90 2.85
N ALA A 30 8.44 -0.88 2.00
CA ALA A 30 7.86 0.42 2.33
C ALA A 30 6.35 0.31 2.58
N GLY A 31 5.62 -0.46 1.76
CA GLY A 31 4.21 -0.74 1.96
C GLY A 31 3.93 -1.41 3.31
N ALA A 32 4.71 -2.44 3.66
CA ALA A 32 4.63 -3.09 4.96
C ALA A 32 4.96 -2.12 6.11
N GLY A 33 5.97 -1.26 5.94
CA GLY A 33 6.35 -0.25 6.91
C GLY A 33 5.26 0.80 7.15
N VAL A 34 4.63 1.30 6.09
CA VAL A 34 3.50 2.25 6.17
C VAL A 34 2.29 1.59 6.82
N CYS A 35 1.96 0.33 6.46
CA CYS A 35 0.90 -0.43 7.13
C CYS A 35 1.15 -0.60 8.62
N TYR A 36 2.36 -1.00 8.98
CA TYR A 36 2.76 -1.16 10.37
C TYR A 36 2.62 0.16 11.14
N ASN A 37 3.24 1.22 10.64
CA ASN A 37 3.19 2.53 11.29
C ASN A 37 1.76 3.06 11.41
N SER A 38 0.94 2.97 10.35
CA SER A 38 -0.44 3.45 10.40
C SER A 38 -1.31 2.66 11.37
N LEU A 39 -1.25 1.33 11.33
CA LEU A 39 -2.11 0.49 12.15
C LEU A 39 -1.70 0.47 13.63
N PHE A 40 -0.42 0.24 13.92
CA PHE A 40 0.03 0.07 15.30
C PHE A 40 0.19 1.40 16.04
N TYR A 41 0.56 2.46 15.33
CA TYR A 41 0.69 3.77 15.97
C TYR A 41 -0.68 4.38 16.32
N GLN A 42 -1.69 4.19 15.47
CA GLN A 42 -3.03 4.76 15.69
C GLN A 42 -3.88 3.92 16.64
N ASN A 43 -3.80 2.60 16.54
CA ASN A 43 -4.70 1.68 17.23
C ASN A 43 -4.05 0.86 18.35
N GLY A 44 -2.75 1.01 18.55
CA GLY A 44 -2.00 0.24 19.53
C GLY A 44 -1.85 -1.24 19.16
N ASN A 45 -1.21 -2.00 20.04
CA ASN A 45 -0.92 -3.41 19.80
C ASN A 45 -2.01 -4.33 20.33
N ASN A 46 -3.11 -4.43 19.62
CA ASN A 46 -4.28 -5.25 19.94
C ASN A 46 -4.44 -6.41 18.95
N VAL A 47 -5.24 -7.42 19.32
CA VAL A 47 -5.53 -8.58 18.45
C VAL A 47 -6.16 -8.13 17.12
N LYS A 48 -7.09 -7.18 17.15
CA LYS A 48 -7.73 -6.60 15.96
C LYS A 48 -6.71 -5.91 15.03
N THR A 49 -5.75 -5.16 15.59
CA THR A 49 -4.71 -4.46 14.83
C THR A 49 -3.76 -5.45 14.15
N ARG A 50 -3.41 -6.53 14.84
CA ARG A 50 -2.58 -7.60 14.23
C ARG A 50 -3.33 -8.31 13.10
N ALA A 51 -4.61 -8.61 13.29
CA ALA A 51 -5.44 -9.21 12.25
C ALA A 51 -5.58 -8.28 11.03
N ALA A 52 -5.86 -6.98 11.25
CA ALA A 52 -5.91 -5.98 10.19
C ALA A 52 -4.57 -5.87 9.44
N PHE A 53 -3.45 -5.87 10.14
CA PHE A 53 -2.11 -5.81 9.54
C PHE A 53 -1.84 -7.01 8.62
N LEU A 54 -2.11 -8.23 9.09
CA LEU A 54 -1.93 -9.44 8.28
C LEU A 54 -2.86 -9.43 7.05
N ALA A 55 -4.13 -9.05 7.24
CA ALA A 55 -5.08 -8.93 6.14
C ALA A 55 -4.61 -7.91 5.09
N THR A 56 -4.15 -6.73 5.53
CA THR A 56 -3.64 -5.68 4.63
C THR A 56 -2.40 -6.14 3.86
N LEU A 57 -1.45 -6.81 4.52
CA LEU A 57 -0.27 -7.36 3.84
C LEU A 57 -0.65 -8.38 2.78
N PHE A 58 -1.59 -9.27 3.09
CA PHE A 58 -2.06 -10.29 2.14
C PHE A 58 -2.73 -9.66 0.93
N VAL A 59 -3.63 -8.69 1.15
CA VAL A 59 -4.29 -7.95 0.07
C VAL A 59 -3.28 -7.16 -0.77
N MET A 60 -2.30 -6.52 -0.13
CA MET A 60 -1.23 -5.79 -0.83
C MET A 60 -0.45 -6.72 -1.77
N LEU A 61 -0.11 -7.94 -1.34
CA LEU A 61 0.59 -8.92 -2.19
C LEU A 61 -0.29 -9.34 -3.39
N ILE A 62 -1.59 -9.56 -3.16
CA ILE A 62 -2.51 -9.92 -4.25
C ILE A 62 -2.64 -8.76 -5.25
N LEU A 63 -2.76 -7.51 -4.79
CA LEU A 63 -2.91 -6.35 -5.65
C LEU A 63 -1.62 -5.97 -6.38
N PHE A 64 -0.47 -6.27 -5.80
CA PHE A 64 0.83 -5.96 -6.39
C PHE A 64 1.00 -6.63 -7.77
N ILE A 65 0.58 -7.87 -7.92
CA ILE A 65 0.73 -8.64 -9.16
C ILE A 65 -0.03 -7.99 -10.33
N PRO A 66 -1.35 -7.71 -10.25
CA PRO A 66 -2.08 -7.08 -11.34
C PRO A 66 -1.65 -5.63 -11.58
N ILE A 67 -1.32 -4.85 -10.54
CA ILE A 67 -0.81 -3.48 -10.70
C ILE A 67 0.47 -3.51 -11.53
N PHE A 68 1.43 -4.36 -11.17
CA PHE A 68 2.68 -4.49 -11.91
C PHE A 68 2.43 -4.95 -13.35
N ALA A 69 1.61 -5.98 -13.57
CA ALA A 69 1.32 -6.53 -14.88
C ALA A 69 0.62 -5.52 -15.80
N ILE A 70 -0.35 -4.76 -15.28
CA ILE A 70 -1.07 -3.75 -16.03
C ILE A 70 -0.13 -2.60 -16.37
N THR A 71 0.60 -2.05 -15.39
CA THR A 71 1.53 -0.93 -15.60
C THR A 71 2.59 -1.28 -16.63
N TRP A 72 3.14 -2.49 -16.57
CA TRP A 72 4.13 -2.98 -17.53
C TRP A 72 3.54 -3.15 -18.94
N ARG A 73 2.34 -3.74 -19.03
CA ARG A 73 1.71 -4.03 -20.33
C ARG A 73 1.16 -2.78 -21.04
N THR A 74 0.66 -1.82 -20.28
CA THR A 74 0.07 -0.58 -20.84
C THR A 74 1.11 0.50 -21.13
N GLY A 75 2.36 0.33 -20.68
CA GLY A 75 3.38 1.39 -20.77
C GLY A 75 3.02 2.64 -19.97
N SER A 76 2.14 2.53 -18.98
CA SER A 76 1.62 3.65 -18.17
C SER A 76 2.69 4.17 -17.19
N TYR A 77 3.77 4.72 -17.73
CA TYR A 77 4.91 5.21 -16.93
C TYR A 77 4.70 6.63 -16.38
N GLY A 78 3.49 7.17 -16.49
CA GLY A 78 3.19 8.52 -16.04
C GLY A 78 3.69 9.63 -16.98
N LEU A 79 4.33 9.26 -18.06
CA LEU A 79 4.75 10.16 -19.13
C LEU A 79 3.76 10.01 -20.28
N ASN A 80 2.95 11.03 -20.51
CA ASN A 80 2.12 11.07 -21.72
C ASN A 80 2.97 11.63 -22.86
N GLU A 81 3.26 10.82 -23.86
CA GLU A 81 4.06 11.21 -25.04
C GLU A 81 3.57 12.47 -25.75
N LEU A 82 2.27 12.80 -25.59
CA LEU A 82 1.65 13.98 -26.18
C LEU A 82 1.91 15.29 -25.41
N GLN A 83 2.42 15.22 -24.17
CA GLN A 83 2.70 16.39 -23.34
C GLN A 83 4.18 16.75 -23.21
N ILE A 84 5.07 15.92 -23.74
CA ILE A 84 6.51 16.19 -23.73
C ILE A 84 6.83 17.00 -24.96
N SER A 85 6.86 18.33 -24.83
CA SER A 85 7.50 19.17 -25.83
C SER A 85 9.01 18.88 -25.84
N GLU A 86 9.67 19.05 -26.99
CA GLU A 86 11.11 18.75 -27.14
C GLU A 86 11.99 19.47 -26.10
N GLU A 87 11.56 20.62 -25.60
CA GLU A 87 12.25 21.41 -24.57
C GLU A 87 12.18 20.74 -23.19
N ASP A 88 11.03 20.16 -22.82
CA ASP A 88 10.85 19.43 -21.55
C ASP A 88 11.67 18.13 -21.53
N PHE A 89 11.81 17.49 -22.68
CA PHE A 89 12.61 16.27 -22.81
C PHE A 89 14.09 16.49 -22.48
N MET A 90 14.66 17.63 -22.87
CA MET A 90 16.03 18.01 -22.54
C MET A 90 16.24 18.23 -21.03
N TYR A 91 15.24 18.76 -20.33
CA TYR A 91 15.28 18.97 -18.89
C TYR A 91 15.30 17.64 -18.11
N TYR A 92 14.51 16.65 -18.55
CA TYR A 92 14.45 15.33 -17.91
C TYR A 92 15.71 14.49 -18.13
N TYR A 93 16.38 14.63 -19.25
CA TYR A 93 17.63 13.92 -19.55
C TYR A 93 18.84 14.52 -18.84
N ASN A 94 18.77 15.76 -18.38
CA ASN A 94 19.91 16.45 -17.77
C ASN A 94 19.96 16.28 -16.23
N THR A 95 18.96 15.63 -15.64
CA THR A 95 19.03 15.16 -14.27
C THR A 95 19.57 13.73 -14.27
N ASP A 96 20.73 13.54 -13.69
CA ASP A 96 21.44 12.25 -13.54
C ASP A 96 20.69 11.27 -12.62
N ILE A 97 19.35 11.20 -12.80
CA ILE A 97 18.43 10.38 -11.99
C ILE A 97 18.13 9.10 -12.78
N SER A 98 18.82 8.01 -12.44
CA SER A 98 18.62 6.68 -13.04
C SER A 98 17.43 5.91 -12.45
N ILE A 99 16.29 6.58 -12.28
CA ILE A 99 15.07 5.93 -11.74
C ILE A 99 14.20 5.45 -12.92
N ASN A 100 13.85 4.16 -12.89
CA ASN A 100 12.92 3.59 -13.87
C ASN A 100 11.49 4.03 -13.55
N MET A 101 10.88 4.82 -14.43
CA MET A 101 9.52 5.36 -14.26
C MET A 101 8.44 4.27 -14.09
N LEU A 102 8.64 3.07 -14.65
CA LEU A 102 7.77 1.92 -14.37
C LEU A 102 7.67 1.66 -12.86
N HIS A 103 8.81 1.61 -12.18
CA HIS A 103 8.83 1.34 -10.75
C HIS A 103 8.17 2.46 -9.94
N VAL A 104 8.34 3.71 -10.37
CA VAL A 104 7.65 4.86 -9.75
C VAL A 104 6.14 4.76 -9.93
N ALA A 105 5.67 4.42 -11.12
CA ALA A 105 4.24 4.26 -11.39
C ALA A 105 3.62 3.12 -10.56
N VAL A 106 4.31 1.98 -10.46
CA VAL A 106 3.90 0.87 -9.58
C VAL A 106 3.90 1.30 -8.11
N PHE A 107 4.95 2.00 -7.67
CA PHE A 107 5.04 2.53 -6.30
C PHE A 107 3.84 3.42 -5.97
N VAL A 108 3.56 4.43 -6.78
CA VAL A 108 2.43 5.35 -6.59
C VAL A 108 1.09 4.61 -6.59
N SER A 109 0.89 3.67 -7.52
CA SER A 109 -0.36 2.91 -7.61
C SER A 109 -0.59 2.02 -6.39
N VAL A 110 0.43 1.33 -5.91
CA VAL A 110 0.36 0.50 -4.70
C VAL A 110 0.03 1.38 -3.48
N PHE A 111 0.73 2.50 -3.31
CA PHE A 111 0.52 3.38 -2.15
C PHE A 111 -0.83 4.11 -2.19
N SER A 112 -1.35 4.45 -3.38
CA SER A 112 -2.68 5.04 -3.53
C SER A 112 -3.80 4.09 -3.07
N THR A 113 -3.64 2.79 -3.32
CA THR A 113 -4.64 1.79 -2.89
C THR A 113 -4.48 1.38 -1.43
N LEU A 114 -3.27 1.49 -0.88
CA LEU A 114 -2.95 1.02 0.47
C LEU A 114 -3.77 1.72 1.56
N GLY A 115 -4.03 3.03 1.44
CA GLY A 115 -4.85 3.78 2.38
C GLY A 115 -6.24 3.20 2.52
N ALA A 116 -6.94 3.00 1.39
CA ALA A 116 -8.28 2.41 1.38
C ALA A 116 -8.30 0.97 1.92
N VAL A 117 -7.27 0.18 1.61
CA VAL A 117 -7.16 -1.20 2.11
C VAL A 117 -6.97 -1.24 3.62
N ILE A 118 -6.13 -0.36 4.18
CA ILE A 118 -5.91 -0.24 5.64
C ILE A 118 -7.22 0.11 6.35
N ASP A 119 -7.95 1.12 5.87
CA ASP A 119 -9.19 1.59 6.47
C ASP A 119 -10.27 0.51 6.43
N THR A 120 -10.41 -0.18 5.29
CA THR A 120 -11.35 -1.29 5.14
C THR A 120 -10.98 -2.47 6.05
N ALA A 121 -9.72 -2.88 6.07
CA ALA A 121 -9.25 -3.98 6.92
C ALA A 121 -9.47 -3.68 8.40
N LEU A 122 -9.22 -2.44 8.84
CA LEU A 122 -9.43 -2.03 10.23
C LEU A 122 -10.92 -1.99 10.59
N SER A 123 -11.77 -1.50 9.69
CA SER A 123 -13.22 -1.45 9.87
C SER A 123 -13.80 -2.86 10.04
N VAL A 124 -13.47 -3.77 9.12
CA VAL A 124 -13.94 -5.16 9.14
C VAL A 124 -13.44 -5.88 10.40
N THR A 125 -12.16 -5.80 10.70
CA THR A 125 -11.59 -6.49 11.89
C THR A 125 -12.12 -5.94 13.19
N SER A 126 -12.37 -4.63 13.28
CA SER A 126 -12.98 -4.02 14.48
C SER A 126 -14.40 -4.51 14.70
N SER A 127 -15.22 -4.55 13.65
CA SER A 127 -16.60 -5.03 13.74
C SER A 127 -16.69 -6.52 14.11
N VAL A 128 -15.85 -7.35 13.48
CA VAL A 128 -15.78 -8.79 13.83
C VAL A 128 -15.32 -8.99 15.27
N TYR A 129 -14.33 -8.22 15.72
CA TYR A 129 -13.83 -8.30 17.09
C TYR A 129 -14.88 -7.88 18.12
N GLU A 130 -15.67 -6.84 17.83
CA GLU A 130 -16.76 -6.38 18.70
C GLU A 130 -17.85 -7.44 18.85
N VAL A 131 -18.27 -8.04 17.75
CA VAL A 131 -19.24 -9.15 17.77
C VAL A 131 -18.71 -10.35 18.54
N TRP A 132 -17.43 -10.68 18.35
CA TRP A 132 -16.78 -11.79 19.06
C TRP A 132 -16.69 -11.55 20.57
N THR A 133 -16.44 -10.32 21.02
CA THR A 133 -16.34 -10.00 22.46
C THR A 133 -17.70 -9.96 23.17
N HIS A 134 -18.77 -9.61 22.44
CA HIS A 134 -20.11 -9.52 23.03
C HIS A 134 -20.89 -10.84 23.07
N LYS A 135 -20.51 -11.82 22.26
CA LYS A 135 -21.19 -13.14 22.22
C LYS A 135 -20.18 -14.26 22.43
N ASN A 136 -20.07 -14.74 23.66
CA ASN A 136 -19.13 -15.81 24.06
C ASN A 136 -19.35 -17.19 23.40
N SER A 137 -20.29 -17.33 22.44
CA SER A 137 -20.64 -18.62 21.83
C SER A 137 -20.98 -18.54 20.33
N LEU A 138 -20.29 -17.67 19.58
CA LEU A 138 -20.53 -17.55 18.14
C LEU A 138 -19.86 -18.69 17.38
N VAL A 139 -20.64 -19.31 16.50
CA VAL A 139 -20.14 -20.23 15.48
C VAL A 139 -19.32 -19.44 14.47
N GLU A 140 -18.19 -19.98 14.02
CA GLU A 140 -17.27 -19.40 13.02
C GLU A 140 -17.99 -18.81 11.78
N LYS A 141 -19.11 -19.44 11.38
CA LYS A 141 -19.97 -19.01 10.27
C LYS A 141 -20.63 -17.64 10.50
N GLU A 142 -21.01 -17.31 11.73
CA GLU A 142 -21.61 -16.00 12.06
C GLU A 142 -20.56 -14.88 12.06
N LEU A 143 -19.34 -15.16 12.52
CA LEU A 143 -18.23 -14.20 12.46
C LEU A 143 -17.86 -13.88 11.01
N THR A 144 -17.82 -14.88 10.15
CA THR A 144 -17.52 -14.72 8.72
C THR A 144 -18.61 -13.90 8.02
N SER A 145 -19.89 -14.14 8.33
CA SER A 145 -21.00 -13.37 7.76
C SER A 145 -20.98 -11.90 8.19
N THR A 146 -20.60 -11.62 9.43
CA THR A 146 -20.45 -10.25 9.94
C THR A 146 -19.33 -9.51 9.20
N GLY A 147 -18.16 -10.15 9.05
CA GLY A 147 -17.06 -9.58 8.27
C GLY A 147 -17.44 -9.27 6.82
N TYR A 148 -18.20 -10.15 6.18
CA TYR A 148 -18.66 -9.94 4.81
C TYR A 148 -19.69 -8.79 4.67
N GLN A 149 -20.57 -8.61 5.66
CA GLN A 149 -21.54 -7.51 5.64
C GLN A 149 -20.91 -6.14 5.82
N VAL A 150 -19.85 -6.05 6.61
CA VAL A 150 -19.11 -4.78 6.85
C VAL A 150 -18.22 -4.42 5.68
N GLY A 151 -17.68 -5.41 4.95
CA GLY A 151 -16.80 -5.19 3.81
C GLY A 151 -17.50 -4.90 2.48
N LYS A 152 -18.85 -4.83 2.46
CA LYS A 152 -19.67 -4.46 1.32
C LYS A 152 -19.86 -2.94 1.24
#